data_ded41affb4661828a7101f699143706f
#
_entry.id   ded41affb4661828a7101f699143706f
#
_cell.length_a   1.000
_cell.length_b   1.000
_cell.length_c   1.000
_cell.angle_alpha   90.00
_cell.angle_beta   90.00
_cell.angle_gamma   90.00
#
_symmetry.space_group_name_H-M   'P 1'
#
loop_
_entity.id
_entity.type
_entity.pdbx_description
1 polymer ?
#
loop_
_entity_poly.entity_id
_entity_poly.type
_entity_poly.pdbx_seq_one_letter_code
_entity_poly.pdbx_strand_id
1 'polypeptide(L)'
;MVALVMFGAHAAVVAGGSDDRDDRSLRARLSGPEEVPFVSTPGRGSFSATVSRDGMSISYELAFSGLEGFVTQSHIHIAQRRVNGGIALWLCQTARNPAPAAVTAATPMCNVNPDATEGMVSGVLTAAQVIGPTGQAIPAGAFAEVLKAIRDGAAYVNVHSTVVGGGEIRGQVRVND
;
A
#
# COMPACT_ATOMS: atom_id res chain seq x y z
N MET A 1 -57.13 44.20 -17.87
CA MET A 1 -56.65 43.04 -17.10
C MET A 1 -55.62 42.29 -17.95
N VAL A 2 -54.34 42.45 -17.60
CA VAL A 2 -53.25 41.76 -18.30
C VAL A 2 -52.73 40.68 -17.36
N ALA A 3 -52.85 39.41 -17.77
CA ALA A 3 -52.35 38.28 -17.00
C ALA A 3 -50.87 38.07 -17.29
N LEU A 4 -50.03 38.18 -16.26
CA LEU A 4 -48.60 37.92 -16.28
C LEU A 4 -48.35 36.41 -16.05
N VAL A 5 -47.89 35.71 -17.07
CA VAL A 5 -47.49 34.29 -16.96
C VAL A 5 -46.03 34.22 -16.55
N MET A 6 -45.77 33.76 -15.36
CA MET A 6 -44.42 33.50 -14.85
C MET A 6 -43.95 32.11 -15.33
N PHE A 7 -42.94 32.06 -16.19
CA PHE A 7 -42.22 30.81 -16.53
C PHE A 7 -41.16 30.54 -15.46
N GLY A 8 -41.39 29.53 -14.62
CA GLY A 8 -40.38 29.02 -13.72
C GLY A 8 -39.36 28.16 -14.47
N ALA A 9 -38.10 28.61 -14.54
CA ALA A 9 -37.00 27.83 -15.03
C ALA A 9 -36.57 26.82 -13.96
N HIS A 10 -36.80 25.54 -14.18
CA HIS A 10 -36.25 24.47 -13.36
C HIS A 10 -34.81 24.18 -13.84
N ALA A 11 -33.84 24.60 -13.05
CA ALA A 11 -32.45 24.15 -13.23
C ALA A 11 -32.33 22.71 -12.79
N ALA A 12 -32.11 21.80 -13.75
CA ALA A 12 -31.73 20.43 -13.44
C ALA A 12 -30.31 20.42 -12.89
N VAL A 13 -30.16 20.10 -11.60
CA VAL A 13 -28.87 19.80 -11.01
C VAL A 13 -28.43 18.44 -11.55
N VAL A 14 -27.53 18.46 -12.51
CA VAL A 14 -26.80 17.26 -12.92
C VAL A 14 -25.85 16.91 -11.76
N ALA A 15 -26.23 15.91 -10.96
CA ALA A 15 -25.32 15.30 -10.02
C ALA A 15 -24.22 14.61 -10.84
N GLY A 16 -23.05 15.26 -10.92
CA GLY A 16 -21.84 14.66 -11.46
C GLY A 16 -21.47 13.48 -10.54
N GLY A 17 -21.74 12.27 -10.99
CA GLY A 17 -21.16 11.07 -10.40
C GLY A 17 -19.67 11.13 -10.63
N SER A 18 -18.89 11.58 -9.64
CA SER A 18 -17.46 11.31 -9.58
C SER A 18 -17.30 9.79 -9.59
N ASP A 19 -16.42 9.30 -10.45
CA ASP A 19 -16.19 7.86 -10.61
C ASP A 19 -15.53 7.34 -9.31
N ASP A 20 -16.34 6.80 -8.39
CA ASP A 20 -15.96 6.24 -7.08
C ASP A 20 -14.87 5.14 -7.17
N ARG A 21 -14.42 4.82 -8.38
CA ARG A 21 -13.41 3.80 -8.65
C ARG A 21 -11.98 4.34 -8.55
N ASP A 22 -11.73 5.59 -8.90
CA ASP A 22 -10.38 6.17 -8.93
C ASP A 22 -9.81 6.35 -7.52
N ASP A 23 -10.59 6.85 -6.57
CA ASP A 23 -10.18 7.03 -5.19
C ASP A 23 -9.83 5.74 -4.42
N ARG A 24 -10.16 4.57 -4.98
CA ARG A 24 -9.92 3.27 -4.36
C ARG A 24 -8.74 2.52 -4.95
N SER A 25 -8.22 2.96 -6.08
CA SER A 25 -7.08 2.35 -6.74
C SER A 25 -5.77 2.91 -6.20
N LEU A 26 -4.89 2.03 -5.71
CA LEU A 26 -3.60 2.39 -5.12
C LEU A 26 -2.47 1.80 -5.95
N ARG A 27 -1.38 2.55 -6.13
CA ARG A 27 -0.21 2.10 -6.89
C ARG A 27 1.10 2.60 -6.28
N ALA A 28 2.16 1.78 -6.45
CA ALA A 28 3.55 2.20 -6.24
C ALA A 28 4.46 1.51 -7.26
N ARG A 29 5.49 2.23 -7.70
CA ARG A 29 6.63 1.64 -8.43
C ARG A 29 7.81 1.63 -7.48
N LEU A 30 8.44 0.47 -7.34
CA LEU A 30 9.52 0.25 -6.40
C LEU A 30 10.87 0.22 -7.13
N SER A 31 11.86 0.89 -6.56
CA SER A 31 13.23 0.90 -7.05
C SER A 31 14.20 1.25 -5.93
N GLY A 32 15.48 0.90 -6.07
CA GLY A 32 16.51 1.23 -5.10
C GLY A 32 16.73 2.73 -4.88
N PRO A 33 16.69 3.58 -5.91
CA PRO A 33 16.78 5.05 -5.75
C PRO A 33 15.69 5.69 -4.89
N GLU A 34 14.57 5.04 -4.67
CA GLU A 34 13.51 5.53 -3.77
C GLU A 34 13.75 5.11 -2.31
N GLU A 35 14.70 4.21 -2.03
CA GLU A 35 15.07 3.84 -0.64
C GLU A 35 15.80 4.97 0.09
N VAL A 36 15.78 4.89 1.41
CA VAL A 36 16.42 5.85 2.32
C VAL A 36 17.25 5.07 3.35
N PRO A 37 18.57 5.13 3.26
CA PRO A 37 19.40 5.76 2.21
C PRO A 37 19.21 5.12 0.83
N PHE A 38 19.64 5.84 -0.23
CA PHE A 38 19.68 5.32 -1.60
C PHE A 38 20.37 3.96 -1.69
N VAL A 39 19.75 3.03 -2.42
CA VAL A 39 20.30 1.69 -2.72
C VAL A 39 20.59 1.57 -4.22
N SER A 40 21.84 1.19 -4.56
CA SER A 40 22.22 0.88 -5.94
C SER A 40 21.92 -0.59 -6.20
N THR A 41 20.85 -0.87 -6.95
CA THR A 41 20.38 -2.21 -7.30
C THR A 41 19.66 -2.19 -8.64
N PRO A 42 19.73 -3.27 -9.44
CA PRO A 42 18.87 -3.45 -10.62
C PRO A 42 17.42 -3.79 -10.22
N GLY A 43 17.17 -4.10 -8.94
CA GLY A 43 15.87 -4.50 -8.41
C GLY A 43 14.74 -3.53 -8.77
N ARG A 44 13.60 -4.10 -9.14
CA ARG A 44 12.38 -3.35 -9.51
C ARG A 44 11.16 -4.05 -8.92
N GLY A 45 10.10 -3.26 -8.69
CA GLY A 45 8.83 -3.81 -8.25
C GLY A 45 7.65 -2.92 -8.61
N SER A 46 6.47 -3.49 -8.50
CA SER A 46 5.20 -2.80 -8.62
C SER A 46 4.24 -3.29 -7.55
N PHE A 47 3.53 -2.36 -6.97
CA PHE A 47 2.43 -2.62 -6.05
C PHE A 47 1.16 -2.04 -6.66
N SER A 48 0.10 -2.82 -6.70
CA SER A 48 -1.24 -2.39 -7.06
C SER A 48 -2.23 -2.89 -6.01
N ALA A 49 -3.22 -2.06 -5.69
CA ALA A 49 -4.22 -2.45 -4.71
C ALA A 49 -5.55 -1.73 -4.94
N THR A 50 -6.61 -2.30 -4.39
CA THR A 50 -7.95 -1.72 -4.43
C THR A 50 -8.55 -1.74 -3.02
N VAL A 51 -8.98 -0.58 -2.56
CA VAL A 51 -9.76 -0.44 -1.33
C VAL A 51 -11.18 -0.90 -1.58
N SER A 52 -11.74 -1.72 -0.69
CA SER A 52 -13.15 -2.14 -0.76
C SER A 52 -14.09 -0.93 -0.68
N ARG A 53 -15.34 -1.08 -1.16
CA ARG A 53 -16.32 0.03 -1.16
C ARG A 53 -16.68 0.53 0.24
N ASP A 54 -16.68 -0.37 1.21
CA ASP A 54 -16.93 -0.06 2.62
C ASP A 54 -15.70 0.50 3.36
N GLY A 55 -14.52 0.54 2.70
CA GLY A 55 -13.28 0.99 3.28
C GLY A 55 -12.69 0.06 4.33
N MET A 56 -13.15 -1.19 4.43
CA MET A 56 -12.76 -2.12 5.50
C MET A 56 -11.64 -3.08 5.09
N SER A 57 -11.27 -3.12 3.82
CA SER A 57 -10.19 -3.98 3.32
C SER A 57 -9.45 -3.38 2.13
N ILE A 58 -8.24 -3.88 1.90
CA ILE A 58 -7.41 -3.60 0.72
C ILE A 58 -7.01 -4.94 0.11
N SER A 59 -7.45 -5.21 -1.12
CA SER A 59 -6.92 -6.30 -1.93
C SER A 59 -5.69 -5.81 -2.69
N TYR A 60 -4.57 -6.54 -2.64
CA TYR A 60 -3.31 -6.10 -3.24
C TYR A 60 -2.63 -7.18 -4.07
N GLU A 61 -1.77 -6.73 -4.96
CA GLU A 61 -0.76 -7.49 -5.66
C GLU A 61 0.57 -6.75 -5.58
N LEU A 62 1.64 -7.47 -5.26
CA LEU A 62 3.02 -7.01 -5.23
C LEU A 62 3.84 -7.91 -6.13
N ALA A 63 4.52 -7.35 -7.13
CA ALA A 63 5.50 -8.04 -7.96
C ALA A 63 6.87 -7.39 -7.79
N PHE A 64 7.93 -8.19 -7.74
CA PHE A 64 9.32 -7.72 -7.66
C PHE A 64 10.25 -8.68 -8.42
N SER A 65 11.36 -8.14 -8.91
CA SER A 65 12.37 -8.90 -9.64
C SER A 65 13.74 -8.24 -9.63
N GLY A 66 14.77 -9.03 -9.90
CA GLY A 66 16.14 -8.55 -10.04
C GLY A 66 16.75 -8.04 -8.73
N LEU A 67 16.32 -8.56 -7.57
CA LEU A 67 16.96 -8.25 -6.30
C LEU A 67 18.39 -8.77 -6.27
N GLU A 68 19.31 -8.04 -5.63
CA GLU A 68 20.70 -8.46 -5.42
C GLU A 68 20.82 -9.65 -4.45
N GLY A 69 19.85 -9.81 -3.57
CA GLY A 69 19.77 -10.90 -2.61
C GLY A 69 18.45 -11.64 -2.66
N PHE A 70 18.35 -12.74 -1.91
CA PHE A 70 17.11 -13.49 -1.76
C PHE A 70 16.09 -12.64 -0.99
N VAL A 71 14.85 -12.62 -1.46
CA VAL A 71 13.77 -11.90 -0.76
C VAL A 71 13.61 -12.39 0.68
N THR A 72 13.40 -11.45 1.61
CA THR A 72 13.18 -11.80 3.02
C THR A 72 11.79 -11.42 3.51
N GLN A 73 11.28 -10.25 3.13
CA GLN A 73 10.00 -9.72 3.59
C GLN A 73 9.59 -8.49 2.77
N SER A 74 8.33 -8.07 2.90
CA SER A 74 7.81 -6.82 2.35
C SER A 74 6.72 -6.23 3.24
N HIS A 75 6.66 -4.88 3.30
CA HIS A 75 5.76 -4.15 4.19
C HIS A 75 5.12 -2.94 3.53
N ILE A 76 4.03 -2.47 4.15
CA ILE A 76 3.59 -1.08 4.04
C ILE A 76 4.04 -0.36 5.31
N HIS A 77 4.76 0.74 5.13
CA HIS A 77 5.21 1.65 6.18
C HIS A 77 4.45 2.98 6.12
N ILE A 78 4.42 3.68 7.25
CA ILE A 78 3.82 5.02 7.33
C ILE A 78 4.90 6.06 7.45
N ALA A 79 5.15 6.80 6.38
CA ALA A 79 5.98 8.00 6.33
C ALA A 79 5.80 8.74 5.00
N GLN A 80 6.14 10.02 5.02
CA GLN A 80 6.28 10.85 3.84
C GLN A 80 7.41 10.32 2.94
N ARG A 81 7.40 10.74 1.69
CA ARG A 81 8.47 10.41 0.75
C ARG A 81 9.84 10.82 1.31
N ARG A 82 10.83 9.95 1.15
CA ARG A 82 12.21 10.13 1.62
C ARG A 82 12.37 10.18 3.15
N VAL A 83 11.41 9.67 3.88
CA VAL A 83 11.48 9.49 5.34
C VAL A 83 11.23 8.03 5.67
N ASN A 84 12.00 7.46 6.61
CA ASN A 84 11.73 6.12 7.12
C ASN A 84 10.67 6.20 8.22
N GLY A 85 9.70 5.31 8.15
CA GLY A 85 8.61 5.19 9.13
C GLY A 85 8.42 3.77 9.63
N GLY A 86 7.52 3.61 10.58
CA GLY A 86 7.19 2.31 11.16
C GLY A 86 6.37 1.43 10.23
N ILE A 87 6.43 0.12 10.44
CA ILE A 87 5.65 -0.88 9.71
C ILE A 87 4.20 -0.82 10.19
N ALA A 88 3.27 -0.72 9.23
CA ALA A 88 1.84 -0.82 9.49
C ALA A 88 1.29 -2.20 9.14
N LEU A 89 1.68 -2.76 8.00
CA LEU A 89 1.14 -3.98 7.41
C LEU A 89 2.26 -4.81 6.77
N TRP A 90 2.20 -6.12 6.96
CA TRP A 90 3.05 -7.06 6.25
C TRP A 90 2.39 -7.49 4.94
N LEU A 91 3.13 -7.43 3.84
CA LEU A 91 2.66 -7.90 2.53
C LEU A 91 3.12 -9.33 2.24
N CYS A 92 4.35 -9.66 2.66
CA CYS A 92 4.82 -11.04 2.61
C CYS A 92 5.94 -11.31 3.61
N GLN A 93 6.17 -12.59 3.87
CA GLN A 93 7.16 -13.10 4.81
C GLN A 93 7.96 -14.26 4.20
N THR A 94 9.02 -14.67 4.86
CA THR A 94 9.75 -15.91 4.58
C THR A 94 10.04 -16.67 5.86
N ALA A 95 10.46 -17.94 5.77
CA ALA A 95 10.89 -18.69 6.93
C ALA A 95 12.12 -18.06 7.64
N ARG A 96 12.95 -17.30 6.88
CA ARG A 96 14.09 -16.54 7.44
C ARG A 96 13.65 -15.31 8.21
N ASN A 97 12.55 -14.70 7.79
CA ASN A 97 11.98 -13.48 8.37
C ASN A 97 10.46 -13.60 8.47
N PRO A 98 9.96 -14.33 9.47
CA PRO A 98 8.52 -14.47 9.69
C PRO A 98 7.90 -13.15 10.18
N ALA A 99 6.68 -12.90 9.76
CA ALA A 99 5.86 -11.82 10.31
C ALA A 99 5.63 -12.02 11.82
N PRO A 100 5.33 -10.96 12.58
CA PRO A 100 4.95 -11.08 13.98
C PRO A 100 3.85 -12.13 14.19
N ALA A 101 3.91 -12.86 15.30
CA ALA A 101 3.01 -13.99 15.59
C ALA A 101 1.52 -13.65 15.40
N ALA A 102 1.13 -12.42 15.73
CA ALA A 102 -0.25 -11.95 15.60
C ALA A 102 -0.77 -11.95 14.15
N VAL A 103 0.10 -11.84 13.16
CA VAL A 103 -0.28 -11.72 11.74
C VAL A 103 0.37 -12.77 10.84
N THR A 104 1.26 -13.62 11.36
CA THR A 104 2.00 -14.64 10.60
C THR A 104 1.06 -15.53 9.78
N ALA A 105 -0.02 -16.03 10.37
CA ALA A 105 -0.95 -16.95 9.69
C ALA A 105 -1.68 -16.31 8.50
N ALA A 106 -1.84 -14.98 8.51
CA ALA A 106 -2.52 -14.22 7.45
C ALA A 106 -1.54 -13.60 6.44
N THR A 107 -0.22 -13.66 6.72
CA THR A 107 0.81 -13.08 5.84
C THR A 107 1.31 -14.14 4.86
N PRO A 108 1.14 -13.95 3.55
CA PRO A 108 1.59 -14.92 2.55
C PRO A 108 3.12 -15.03 2.49
N MET A 109 3.63 -16.11 1.90
CA MET A 109 5.06 -16.25 1.58
C MET A 109 5.41 -15.35 0.40
N CYS A 110 6.58 -14.68 0.46
CA CYS A 110 7.06 -13.83 -0.63
C CYS A 110 7.35 -14.63 -1.90
N ASN A 111 7.83 -15.86 -1.73
CA ASN A 111 8.00 -16.86 -2.78
C ASN A 111 8.05 -18.25 -2.10
N VAL A 112 7.67 -19.30 -2.83
CA VAL A 112 7.81 -20.69 -2.36
C VAL A 112 9.28 -21.14 -2.39
N ASN A 113 10.12 -20.57 -3.27
CA ASN A 113 11.55 -20.76 -3.27
C ASN A 113 12.20 -19.78 -2.26
N PRO A 114 12.89 -20.26 -1.21
CA PRO A 114 13.52 -19.41 -0.21
C PRO A 114 14.72 -18.62 -0.75
N ASP A 115 15.26 -18.99 -1.90
CA ASP A 115 16.40 -18.34 -2.55
C ASP A 115 15.98 -17.52 -3.78
N ALA A 116 14.71 -17.11 -3.84
CA ALA A 116 14.19 -16.31 -4.93
C ALA A 116 14.67 -14.84 -4.84
N THR A 117 15.03 -14.28 -5.99
CA THR A 117 15.33 -12.85 -6.19
C THR A 117 14.17 -12.12 -6.89
N GLU A 118 13.07 -12.83 -7.11
CA GLU A 118 11.84 -12.33 -7.73
C GLU A 118 10.61 -13.00 -7.12
N GLY A 119 9.45 -12.43 -7.31
CA GLY A 119 8.20 -12.99 -6.82
C GLY A 119 6.98 -12.16 -7.18
N MET A 120 5.84 -12.81 -7.06
CA MET A 120 4.53 -12.17 -7.11
C MET A 120 3.71 -12.69 -5.94
N VAL A 121 3.12 -11.79 -5.18
CA VAL A 121 2.30 -12.12 -4.02
C VAL A 121 1.05 -11.26 -4.01
N SER A 122 -0.06 -11.85 -3.60
CA SER A 122 -1.34 -11.16 -3.45
C SER A 122 -2.00 -11.53 -2.14
N GLY A 123 -2.89 -10.67 -1.66
CA GLY A 123 -3.62 -10.89 -0.42
C GLY A 123 -4.68 -9.84 -0.16
N VAL A 124 -5.33 -9.99 0.99
CA VAL A 124 -6.31 -9.03 1.50
C VAL A 124 -5.86 -8.57 2.88
N LEU A 125 -5.81 -7.25 3.06
CA LEU A 125 -5.46 -6.59 4.32
C LEU A 125 -6.72 -6.01 4.96
N THR A 126 -6.87 -6.22 6.25
CA THR A 126 -7.97 -5.71 7.07
C THR A 126 -7.43 -5.16 8.39
N ALA A 127 -8.30 -4.72 9.27
CA ALA A 127 -7.90 -4.28 10.62
C ALA A 127 -7.09 -5.35 11.37
N ALA A 128 -7.35 -6.64 11.16
CA ALA A 128 -6.65 -7.73 11.83
C ALA A 128 -5.16 -7.82 11.50
N GLN A 129 -4.73 -7.29 10.34
CA GLN A 129 -3.32 -7.28 9.93
C GLN A 129 -2.57 -6.00 10.30
N VAL A 130 -3.25 -4.96 10.81
CA VAL A 130 -2.58 -3.72 11.24
C VAL A 130 -1.85 -3.96 12.57
N ILE A 131 -0.52 -3.81 12.56
CA ILE A 131 0.33 -4.01 13.74
C ILE A 131 0.84 -2.71 14.37
N GLY A 132 0.62 -1.56 13.73
CA GLY A 132 1.12 -0.26 14.18
C GLY A 132 1.21 0.72 13.01
N PRO A 133 2.16 1.69 13.08
CA PRO A 133 3.18 1.91 14.12
C PRO A 133 2.66 2.72 15.33
N THR A 134 2.71 2.15 16.51
CA THR A 134 2.21 2.79 17.75
C THR A 134 2.96 4.08 18.11
N GLY A 135 4.25 4.16 17.80
CA GLY A 135 5.05 5.37 17.98
C GLY A 135 4.64 6.55 17.08
N GLN A 136 3.79 6.30 16.08
CA GLN A 136 3.20 7.31 15.20
C GLN A 136 1.67 7.46 15.45
N ALA A 137 1.20 7.07 16.64
CA ALA A 137 -0.20 7.11 17.06
C ALA A 137 -1.15 6.24 16.21
N ILE A 138 -0.63 5.16 15.62
CA ILE A 138 -1.43 4.15 14.90
C ILE A 138 -1.35 2.84 15.69
N PRO A 139 -2.34 2.54 16.54
CA PRO A 139 -2.36 1.28 17.28
C PRO A 139 -2.70 0.09 16.38
N ALA A 140 -2.42 -1.13 16.86
CA ALA A 140 -2.87 -2.35 16.19
C ALA A 140 -4.38 -2.31 15.96
N GLY A 141 -4.81 -2.75 14.77
CA GLY A 141 -6.22 -2.73 14.37
C GLY A 141 -6.75 -1.40 13.82
N ALA A 142 -5.97 -0.31 13.86
CA ALA A 142 -6.39 1.03 13.42
C ALA A 142 -6.35 1.16 11.89
N PHE A 143 -7.17 0.39 11.18
CA PHE A 143 -7.17 0.34 9.71
C PHE A 143 -7.56 1.68 9.07
N ALA A 144 -8.52 2.40 9.67
CA ALA A 144 -8.94 3.71 9.16
C ALA A 144 -7.80 4.73 9.17
N GLU A 145 -6.92 4.70 10.19
CA GLU A 145 -5.74 5.56 10.29
C GLU A 145 -4.69 5.21 9.23
N VAL A 146 -4.47 3.90 8.99
CA VAL A 146 -3.59 3.45 7.91
C VAL A 146 -4.13 3.89 6.55
N LEU A 147 -5.43 3.70 6.30
CA LEU A 147 -6.05 4.09 5.03
C LEU A 147 -6.01 5.61 4.83
N LYS A 148 -6.20 6.39 5.90
CA LYS A 148 -6.03 7.84 5.85
C LYS A 148 -4.60 8.22 5.49
N ALA A 149 -3.59 7.63 6.13
CA ALA A 149 -2.18 7.90 5.83
C ALA A 149 -1.83 7.55 4.37
N ILE A 150 -2.37 6.44 3.83
CA ILE A 150 -2.21 6.06 2.42
C ILE A 150 -2.79 7.16 1.50
N ARG A 151 -4.02 7.62 1.77
CA ARG A 151 -4.69 8.67 0.98
C ARG A 151 -3.98 10.01 1.05
N ASP A 152 -3.38 10.32 2.19
CA ASP A 152 -2.56 11.53 2.39
C ASP A 152 -1.17 11.43 1.73
N GLY A 153 -0.85 10.31 1.03
CA GLY A 153 0.45 10.08 0.40
C GLY A 153 1.59 9.82 1.40
N ALA A 154 1.25 9.48 2.65
CA ALA A 154 2.18 9.20 3.73
C ALA A 154 2.33 7.68 3.98
N ALA A 155 2.40 6.88 2.91
CA ALA A 155 2.68 5.46 3.01
C ALA A 155 3.61 5.01 1.88
N TYR A 156 4.45 4.01 2.15
CA TYR A 156 5.29 3.41 1.12
C TYR A 156 5.35 1.89 1.28
N VAL A 157 5.60 1.22 0.16
CA VAL A 157 5.92 -0.21 0.12
C VAL A 157 7.42 -0.37 -0.05
N ASN A 158 8.01 -1.34 0.64
CA ASN A 158 9.36 -1.79 0.34
C ASN A 158 9.47 -3.32 0.32
N VAL A 159 10.53 -3.80 -0.33
CA VAL A 159 10.92 -5.21 -0.37
C VAL A 159 12.35 -5.32 0.14
N HIS A 160 12.59 -6.25 1.03
CA HIS A 160 13.88 -6.50 1.66
C HIS A 160 14.53 -7.75 1.07
N SER A 161 15.86 -7.77 1.06
CA SER A 161 16.62 -8.94 0.66
C SER A 161 17.70 -9.32 1.68
N THR A 162 18.33 -10.45 1.47
CA THR A 162 19.48 -10.91 2.28
C THR A 162 20.72 -10.03 2.14
N VAL A 163 20.84 -9.28 1.04
CA VAL A 163 21.96 -8.34 0.80
C VAL A 163 21.62 -6.97 1.37
N VAL A 164 20.38 -6.51 1.23
CA VAL A 164 19.94 -5.19 1.72
C VAL A 164 18.79 -5.38 2.71
N GLY A 165 19.14 -5.76 3.93
CA GLY A 165 18.18 -6.07 5.00
C GLY A 165 17.36 -4.87 5.47
N GLY A 166 17.79 -3.63 5.22
CA GLY A 166 17.06 -2.40 5.55
C GLY A 166 15.94 -2.05 4.55
N GLY A 167 15.86 -2.73 3.41
CA GLY A 167 14.99 -2.47 2.27
C GLY A 167 15.82 -2.28 1.00
N GLU A 168 15.56 -3.07 -0.03
CA GLU A 168 16.32 -3.01 -1.29
C GLU A 168 15.63 -2.16 -2.33
N ILE A 169 14.32 -2.25 -2.42
CA ILE A 169 13.50 -1.43 -3.33
C ILE A 169 12.30 -0.86 -2.58
N ARG A 170 11.96 0.39 -2.86
CA ARG A 170 10.88 1.13 -2.22
C ARG A 170 10.08 1.93 -3.24
N GLY A 171 8.80 2.17 -2.95
CA GLY A 171 7.93 3.06 -3.71
C GLY A 171 6.85 3.70 -2.85
N GLN A 172 6.65 5.02 -3.00
CA GLN A 172 5.56 5.72 -2.32
C GLN A 172 4.22 5.30 -2.91
N VAL A 173 3.28 4.92 -2.05
CA VAL A 173 1.91 4.60 -2.46
C VAL A 173 1.17 5.87 -2.86
N ARG A 174 0.44 5.79 -3.97
CA ARG A 174 -0.39 6.88 -4.48
C ARG A 174 -1.78 6.36 -4.78
N VAL A 175 -2.78 7.18 -4.53
CA VAL A 175 -4.10 7.00 -5.11
C VAL A 175 -3.99 7.28 -6.61
N ASN A 176 -4.65 6.48 -7.40
CA ASN A 176 -4.66 6.67 -8.86
C ASN A 176 -5.71 7.75 -9.18
N ASP A 177 -5.27 8.86 -9.72
CA ASP A 177 -6.12 9.92 -10.27
C ASP A 177 -6.62 9.54 -11.67
#